data_ed3251f3a4d9fd877a4f0761d9be5ad0
#
_entry.id   ed3251f3a4d9fd877a4f0761d9be5ad0
#
_cell.length_a   1.000
_cell.length_b   1.000
_cell.length_c   1.000
_cell.angle_alpha   90.00
_cell.angle_beta   90.00
_cell.angle_gamma   90.00
#
_symmetry.space_group_name_H-M   'P 1'
#
loop_
_entity.id
_entity.type
_entity.pdbx_description
1 polymer ?
#
loop_
_entity_poly.entity_id
_entity_poly.type
_entity_poly.pdbx_seq_one_letter_code
_entity_poly.pdbx_strand_id
1 'polypeptide(L)'
;MPTIKLPEESQHSESVRKLDQMIRELSKAPAMTPSTRALGLRPGILMVNHQELAHVMATRTLKNQQKRMIALAVASSLSAPYELVAHTRALQREYGMDDGQIVELVATIAHVSSINTFEKAVLAFNDLPPMRAGDPSLPILIQVRQKLGSLPRYFLYFATDQTFAKIMLDREVATVHEGEVSRLNKELVAYATSVVNDGKLSIAYRAEALRQQGMTNEQLFEATTVISVYAKNCAFSTALQLEPMPA
;
A
#
# COMPACT_ATOMS: atom_id res chain seq x y z
N MET A 1 -12.06 5.84 -20.91
CA MET A 1 -11.28 5.61 -22.18
C MET A 1 -9.88 6.17 -22.00
N PRO A 2 -8.84 5.48 -22.45
CA PRO A 2 -7.48 6.00 -22.38
C PRO A 2 -7.36 7.38 -23.02
N THR A 3 -6.54 8.27 -22.42
CA THR A 3 -6.30 9.63 -22.94
C THR A 3 -5.48 9.66 -24.24
N ILE A 4 -4.86 8.52 -24.57
CA ILE A 4 -4.11 8.32 -25.81
C ILE A 4 -4.58 7.06 -26.53
N LYS A 5 -4.43 7.02 -27.85
CA LYS A 5 -4.67 5.79 -28.61
C LYS A 5 -3.52 4.81 -28.35
N LEU A 6 -3.84 3.67 -27.72
CA LEU A 6 -2.88 2.62 -27.49
C LEU A 6 -2.68 1.82 -28.79
N PRO A 7 -1.42 1.64 -29.27
CA PRO A 7 -1.14 0.83 -30.43
C PRO A 7 -1.48 -0.65 -30.18
N GLU A 8 -1.88 -1.38 -31.21
CA GLU A 8 -2.01 -2.83 -31.14
C GLU A 8 -0.64 -3.51 -30.99
N GLU A 9 -0.61 -4.72 -30.44
CA GLU A 9 0.65 -5.45 -30.21
C GLU A 9 1.47 -5.60 -31.50
N SER A 10 0.81 -5.86 -32.62
CA SER A 10 1.44 -6.00 -33.95
C SER A 10 2.09 -4.71 -34.47
N GLN A 11 1.67 -3.55 -33.99
CA GLN A 11 2.18 -2.24 -34.39
C GLN A 11 3.48 -1.84 -33.67
N HIS A 12 3.86 -2.57 -32.64
CA HIS A 12 5.11 -2.34 -31.93
C HIS A 12 6.32 -2.95 -32.68
N SER A 13 7.49 -2.34 -32.51
CA SER A 13 8.76 -2.85 -33.01
C SER A 13 9.09 -4.23 -32.40
N GLU A 14 9.92 -4.99 -33.09
CA GLU A 14 10.39 -6.28 -32.60
C GLU A 14 11.06 -6.18 -31.22
N SER A 15 11.85 -5.13 -31.02
CA SER A 15 12.50 -4.88 -29.72
C SER A 15 11.50 -4.66 -28.58
N VAL A 16 10.40 -3.96 -28.82
CA VAL A 16 9.33 -3.76 -27.84
C VAL A 16 8.60 -5.07 -27.57
N ARG A 17 8.32 -5.89 -28.60
CA ARG A 17 7.68 -7.20 -28.40
C ARG A 17 8.55 -8.17 -27.62
N LYS A 18 9.88 -8.19 -27.87
CA LYS A 18 10.82 -8.99 -27.06
C LYS A 18 10.83 -8.54 -25.60
N LEU A 19 10.87 -7.24 -25.37
CA LEU A 19 10.82 -6.70 -24.00
C LEU A 19 9.48 -7.01 -23.31
N ASP A 20 8.36 -6.92 -24.02
CA ASP A 20 7.05 -7.32 -23.51
C ASP A 20 7.02 -8.79 -23.08
N GLN A 21 7.63 -9.69 -23.87
CA GLN A 21 7.73 -11.10 -23.49
C GLN A 21 8.43 -11.25 -22.13
N MET A 22 9.54 -10.57 -21.90
CA MET A 22 10.25 -10.58 -20.61
C MET A 22 9.37 -10.03 -19.47
N ILE A 23 8.61 -8.96 -19.74
CA ILE A 23 7.66 -8.38 -18.78
C ILE A 23 6.55 -9.37 -18.44
N ARG A 24 6.00 -10.08 -19.45
CA ARG A 24 4.95 -11.09 -19.24
C ARG A 24 5.45 -12.28 -18.41
N GLU A 25 6.67 -12.73 -18.64
CA GLU A 25 7.29 -13.80 -17.85
C GLU A 25 7.40 -13.40 -16.37
N LEU A 26 7.79 -12.14 -16.10
CA LEU A 26 7.89 -11.59 -14.75
C LEU A 26 6.52 -11.36 -14.09
N SER A 27 5.55 -10.83 -14.84
CA SER A 27 4.23 -10.42 -14.34
C SER A 27 3.16 -11.51 -14.46
N LYS A 28 3.47 -12.61 -15.15
CA LYS A 28 2.53 -13.68 -15.54
C LYS A 28 1.30 -13.18 -16.31
N ALA A 29 1.45 -12.08 -17.02
CA ALA A 29 0.37 -11.52 -17.83
C ALA A 29 0.14 -12.37 -19.08
N PRO A 30 -1.12 -12.68 -19.45
CA PRO A 30 -1.43 -13.52 -20.62
C PRO A 30 -1.19 -12.80 -21.95
N ALA A 31 -1.18 -11.48 -21.95
CA ALA A 31 -0.99 -10.66 -23.15
C ALA A 31 -0.27 -9.35 -22.79
N MET A 32 0.15 -8.58 -23.82
CA MET A 32 0.74 -7.25 -23.64
C MET A 32 -0.25 -6.33 -22.91
N THR A 33 0.16 -5.86 -21.75
CA THR A 33 -0.70 -5.03 -20.90
C THR A 33 -0.90 -3.62 -21.49
N PRO A 34 -2.01 -2.92 -21.16
CA PRO A 34 -2.21 -1.54 -21.57
C PRO A 34 -1.06 -0.61 -21.20
N SER A 35 -0.45 -0.80 -20.02
CA SER A 35 0.72 -0.01 -19.59
C SER A 35 1.95 -0.29 -20.45
N THR A 36 2.20 -1.56 -20.82
CA THR A 36 3.30 -1.95 -21.73
C THR A 36 3.07 -1.38 -23.13
N ARG A 37 1.81 -1.43 -23.63
CA ARG A 37 1.45 -0.83 -24.93
C ARG A 37 1.70 0.67 -24.95
N ALA A 38 1.32 1.39 -23.88
CA ALA A 38 1.58 2.82 -23.77
C ALA A 38 3.07 3.15 -23.69
N LEU A 39 3.81 2.47 -22.82
CA LEU A 39 5.26 2.66 -22.66
C LEU A 39 6.04 2.23 -23.92
N GLY A 40 5.53 1.28 -24.69
CA GLY A 40 6.11 0.83 -25.97
C GLY A 40 6.22 1.94 -27.03
N LEU A 41 5.46 3.02 -26.89
CA LEU A 41 5.65 4.24 -27.71
C LEU A 41 7.00 4.92 -27.44
N ARG A 42 7.65 4.62 -26.34
CA ARG A 42 8.97 5.11 -25.92
C ARG A 42 9.81 3.94 -25.39
N PRO A 43 10.43 3.12 -26.26
CA PRO A 43 11.12 1.88 -25.86
C PRO A 43 12.17 2.08 -24.77
N GLY A 44 12.87 3.21 -24.73
CA GLY A 44 13.84 3.51 -23.67
C GLY A 44 13.18 3.65 -22.29
N ILE A 45 11.99 4.26 -22.22
CA ILE A 45 11.24 4.37 -20.96
C ILE A 45 10.71 3.00 -20.54
N LEU A 46 10.19 2.20 -21.49
CA LEU A 46 9.73 0.84 -21.22
C LEU A 46 10.86 -0.03 -20.66
N MET A 47 12.07 0.07 -21.23
CA MET A 47 13.25 -0.67 -20.76
C MET A 47 13.58 -0.33 -19.30
N VAL A 48 13.68 0.95 -18.97
CA VAL A 48 14.00 1.38 -17.58
C VAL A 48 12.88 0.97 -16.62
N ASN A 49 11.63 1.12 -17.03
CA ASN A 49 10.49 0.67 -16.21
C ASN A 49 10.52 -0.84 -15.95
N HIS A 50 10.90 -1.65 -16.96
CA HIS A 50 11.08 -3.08 -16.77
C HIS A 50 12.23 -3.39 -15.81
N GLN A 51 13.38 -2.71 -15.93
CA GLN A 51 14.52 -2.91 -15.03
C GLN A 51 14.16 -2.59 -13.57
N GLU A 52 13.44 -1.48 -13.33
CA GLU A 52 12.94 -1.15 -11.99
C GLU A 52 11.99 -2.21 -11.44
N LEU A 53 11.01 -2.64 -12.25
CA LEU A 53 10.04 -3.64 -11.83
C LEU A 53 10.73 -4.99 -11.58
N ALA A 54 11.63 -5.41 -12.44
CA ALA A 54 12.41 -6.64 -12.25
C ALA A 54 13.25 -6.58 -10.96
N HIS A 55 13.89 -5.43 -10.69
CA HIS A 55 14.66 -5.23 -9.46
C HIS A 55 13.78 -5.30 -8.20
N VAL A 56 12.63 -4.63 -8.22
CA VAL A 56 11.70 -4.59 -7.08
C VAL A 56 11.05 -5.95 -6.84
N MET A 57 10.70 -6.69 -7.91
CA MET A 57 10.07 -8.01 -7.80
C MET A 57 11.07 -9.15 -7.60
N ALA A 58 12.38 -8.90 -7.73
CA ALA A 58 13.38 -9.89 -7.36
C ALA A 58 13.22 -10.29 -5.89
N THR A 59 13.25 -11.58 -5.59
CA THR A 59 13.18 -12.07 -4.21
C THR A 59 14.46 -11.66 -3.48
N ARG A 60 14.30 -10.79 -2.47
CA ARG A 60 15.40 -10.28 -1.63
C ARG A 60 15.05 -10.59 -0.17
N THR A 61 14.67 -9.58 0.60
CA THR A 61 14.30 -9.74 2.01
C THR A 61 12.79 -9.85 2.23
N LEU A 62 11.97 -9.28 1.32
CA LEU A 62 10.53 -9.40 1.32
C LEU A 62 10.04 -10.49 0.35
N LYS A 63 9.02 -11.24 0.75
CA LYS A 63 8.32 -12.17 -0.13
C LYS A 63 7.54 -11.42 -1.21
N ASN A 64 7.43 -11.98 -2.42
CA ASN A 64 6.69 -11.35 -3.51
C ASN A 64 5.21 -11.12 -3.16
N GLN A 65 4.59 -12.01 -2.38
CA GLN A 65 3.24 -11.80 -1.84
C GLN A 65 3.16 -10.49 -1.03
N GLN A 66 4.12 -10.22 -0.16
CA GLN A 66 4.18 -8.99 0.63
C GLN A 66 4.31 -7.75 -0.27
N LYS A 67 5.13 -7.83 -1.32
CA LYS A 67 5.27 -6.76 -2.31
C LYS A 67 3.96 -6.50 -3.07
N ARG A 68 3.19 -7.54 -3.38
CA ARG A 68 1.85 -7.41 -3.98
C ARG A 68 0.84 -6.77 -3.02
N MET A 69 0.90 -7.11 -1.72
CA MET A 69 0.06 -6.46 -0.70
C MET A 69 0.40 -4.96 -0.55
N ILE A 70 1.69 -4.60 -0.56
CA ILE A 70 2.14 -3.21 -0.59
C ILE A 70 1.60 -2.50 -1.84
N ALA A 71 1.72 -3.12 -3.01
CA ALA A 71 1.24 -2.55 -4.26
C ALA A 71 -0.29 -2.35 -4.26
N LEU A 72 -1.06 -3.28 -3.68
CA LEU A 72 -2.49 -3.13 -3.46
C LEU A 72 -2.80 -1.91 -2.58
N ALA A 73 -2.05 -1.73 -1.48
CA ALA A 73 -2.22 -0.60 -0.57
C ALA A 73 -1.94 0.74 -1.29
N VAL A 74 -0.87 0.80 -2.08
CA VAL A 74 -0.52 1.99 -2.88
C VAL A 74 -1.61 2.30 -3.90
N ALA A 75 -2.06 1.29 -4.67
CA ALA A 75 -3.08 1.45 -5.70
C ALA A 75 -4.43 1.91 -5.12
N SER A 76 -4.83 1.34 -3.97
CA SER A 76 -6.04 1.74 -3.26
C SER A 76 -5.95 3.18 -2.74
N SER A 77 -4.83 3.53 -2.10
CA SER A 77 -4.61 4.87 -1.52
C SER A 77 -4.56 5.97 -2.60
N LEU A 78 -4.07 5.65 -3.79
CA LEU A 78 -4.00 6.58 -4.94
C LEU A 78 -5.19 6.49 -5.89
N SER A 79 -6.22 5.71 -5.55
CA SER A 79 -7.41 5.52 -6.40
C SER A 79 -7.06 5.14 -7.85
N ALA A 80 -6.14 4.19 -8.02
CA ALA A 80 -5.64 3.73 -9.31
C ALA A 80 -6.32 2.40 -9.72
N PRO A 81 -7.49 2.41 -10.39
CA PRO A 81 -8.31 1.22 -10.62
C PRO A 81 -7.60 0.15 -11.47
N TYR A 82 -6.77 0.55 -12.42
CA TYR A 82 -5.99 -0.35 -13.23
C TYR A 82 -5.04 -1.22 -12.37
N GLU A 83 -4.23 -0.59 -11.53
CA GLU A 83 -3.29 -1.26 -10.64
C GLU A 83 -4.01 -2.03 -9.53
N LEU A 84 -5.11 -1.46 -8.99
CA LEU A 84 -5.92 -2.11 -7.96
C LEU A 84 -6.42 -3.49 -8.42
N VAL A 85 -7.02 -3.56 -9.61
CA VAL A 85 -7.50 -4.82 -10.19
C VAL A 85 -6.35 -5.80 -10.48
N ALA A 86 -5.23 -5.30 -11.01
CA ALA A 86 -4.07 -6.14 -11.30
C ALA A 86 -3.50 -6.81 -10.05
N HIS A 87 -3.33 -6.03 -8.94
CA HIS A 87 -2.77 -6.57 -7.70
C HIS A 87 -3.74 -7.46 -6.93
N THR A 88 -5.04 -7.13 -6.92
CA THR A 88 -6.07 -8.00 -6.33
C THR A 88 -6.07 -9.37 -7.03
N ARG A 89 -6.12 -9.40 -8.37
CA ARG A 89 -6.07 -10.65 -9.14
C ARG A 89 -4.78 -11.43 -8.91
N ALA A 90 -3.63 -10.76 -8.83
CA ALA A 90 -2.37 -11.42 -8.54
C ALA A 90 -2.38 -12.07 -7.14
N LEU A 91 -2.88 -11.39 -6.11
CA LEU A 91 -3.00 -11.94 -4.76
C LEU A 91 -3.91 -13.17 -4.72
N GLN A 92 -5.03 -13.15 -5.45
CA GLN A 92 -5.94 -14.28 -5.53
C GLN A 92 -5.37 -15.45 -6.35
N ARG A 93 -4.88 -15.20 -7.57
CA ARG A 93 -4.47 -16.25 -8.51
C ARG A 93 -3.10 -16.85 -8.23
N GLU A 94 -2.13 -16.03 -7.82
CA GLU A 94 -0.75 -16.45 -7.61
C GLU A 94 -0.48 -16.90 -6.17
N TYR A 95 -1.22 -16.34 -5.20
CA TYR A 95 -1.00 -16.58 -3.77
C TYR A 95 -2.19 -17.20 -3.04
N GLY A 96 -3.28 -17.48 -3.78
CA GLY A 96 -4.45 -18.19 -3.24
C GLY A 96 -5.22 -17.43 -2.17
N MET A 97 -5.10 -16.09 -2.13
CA MET A 97 -5.88 -15.30 -1.18
C MET A 97 -7.36 -15.32 -1.57
N ASP A 98 -8.22 -15.60 -0.61
CA ASP A 98 -9.65 -15.53 -0.81
C ASP A 98 -10.23 -14.10 -0.66
N ASP A 99 -11.52 -13.95 -0.93
CA ASP A 99 -12.20 -12.65 -0.87
C ASP A 99 -12.20 -12.08 0.55
N GLY A 100 -12.29 -12.93 1.59
CA GLY A 100 -12.24 -12.51 2.99
C GLY A 100 -10.90 -11.88 3.34
N GLN A 101 -9.81 -12.50 2.93
CA GLN A 101 -8.45 -11.99 3.13
C GLN A 101 -8.21 -10.69 2.35
N ILE A 102 -8.75 -10.56 1.15
CA ILE A 102 -8.70 -9.30 0.40
C ILE A 102 -9.49 -8.19 1.12
N VAL A 103 -10.68 -8.50 1.64
CA VAL A 103 -11.48 -7.57 2.44
C VAL A 103 -10.73 -7.13 3.71
N GLU A 104 -10.02 -8.03 4.40
CA GLU A 104 -9.19 -7.66 5.56
C GLU A 104 -8.10 -6.63 5.18
N LEU A 105 -7.39 -6.84 4.06
CA LEU A 105 -6.38 -5.89 3.59
C LEU A 105 -7.01 -4.52 3.26
N VAL A 106 -8.14 -4.53 2.54
CA VAL A 106 -8.83 -3.29 2.15
C VAL A 106 -9.39 -2.57 3.38
N ALA A 107 -9.92 -3.30 4.37
CA ALA A 107 -10.37 -2.73 5.65
C ALA A 107 -9.21 -2.07 6.41
N THR A 108 -8.04 -2.71 6.42
CA THR A 108 -6.81 -2.12 6.99
C THR A 108 -6.44 -0.82 6.28
N ILE A 109 -6.43 -0.80 4.95
CA ILE A 109 -6.13 0.40 4.14
C ILE A 109 -7.13 1.52 4.46
N ALA A 110 -8.42 1.21 4.47
CA ALA A 110 -9.47 2.19 4.74
C ALA A 110 -9.36 2.78 6.15
N HIS A 111 -9.11 1.93 7.15
CA HIS A 111 -8.91 2.36 8.54
C HIS A 111 -7.71 3.31 8.66
N VAL A 112 -6.55 2.91 8.14
CA VAL A 112 -5.32 3.72 8.21
C VAL A 112 -5.47 5.02 7.42
N SER A 113 -6.16 4.99 6.26
CA SER A 113 -6.46 6.22 5.51
C SER A 113 -7.30 7.19 6.31
N SER A 114 -8.27 6.71 7.11
CA SER A 114 -9.07 7.56 7.99
C SER A 114 -8.23 8.19 9.11
N ILE A 115 -7.30 7.43 9.70
CA ILE A 115 -6.33 7.94 10.69
C ILE A 115 -5.46 9.03 10.05
N ASN A 116 -4.90 8.77 8.86
CA ASN A 116 -4.01 9.72 8.18
C ASN A 116 -4.74 11.02 7.80
N THR A 117 -6.01 10.92 7.43
CA THR A 117 -6.86 12.10 7.16
C THR A 117 -7.07 12.91 8.43
N PHE A 118 -7.38 12.23 9.54
CA PHE A 118 -7.55 12.88 10.84
C PHE A 118 -6.26 13.55 11.31
N GLU A 119 -5.12 12.85 11.27
CA GLU A 119 -3.85 13.41 11.75
C GLU A 119 -3.40 14.63 10.95
N LYS A 120 -3.63 14.65 9.62
CA LYS A 120 -3.37 15.85 8.80
C LYS A 120 -4.17 17.04 9.26
N ALA A 121 -5.45 16.83 9.58
CA ALA A 121 -6.32 17.89 10.06
C ALA A 121 -5.86 18.42 11.43
N VAL A 122 -5.62 17.53 12.40
CA VAL A 122 -5.23 17.96 13.75
C VAL A 122 -3.84 18.57 13.82
N LEU A 123 -2.91 18.14 12.96
CA LEU A 123 -1.59 18.75 12.86
C LEU A 123 -1.61 20.16 12.24
N ALA A 124 -2.69 20.50 11.52
CA ALA A 124 -2.93 21.86 11.02
C ALA A 124 -3.53 22.80 12.10
N PHE A 125 -4.15 22.24 13.14
CA PHE A 125 -4.70 23.00 14.26
C PHE A 125 -3.62 23.21 15.32
N ASN A 126 -2.91 24.33 15.27
CA ASN A 126 -1.80 24.64 16.20
C ASN A 126 -2.23 24.78 17.67
N ASP A 127 -3.54 24.85 17.97
CA ASP A 127 -4.09 25.21 19.27
C ASP A 127 -4.69 24.05 20.06
N LEU A 128 -4.72 22.82 19.51
CA LEU A 128 -5.14 21.64 20.27
C LEU A 128 -3.89 20.97 20.85
N PRO A 129 -3.55 21.21 22.13
CA PRO A 129 -2.48 20.45 22.74
C PRO A 129 -2.92 18.99 22.79
N PRO A 130 -2.14 18.07 22.21
CA PRO A 130 -2.41 16.66 22.42
C PRO A 130 -2.34 16.41 23.93
N MET A 131 -3.24 15.59 24.45
CA MET A 131 -3.15 15.13 25.82
C MET A 131 -1.74 14.59 26.05
N ARG A 132 -1.12 14.95 27.18
CA ARG A 132 0.28 14.61 27.41
C ARG A 132 0.43 13.10 27.49
N ALA A 133 1.35 12.56 26.68
CA ALA A 133 1.70 11.14 26.73
C ALA A 133 2.35 10.84 28.09
N GLY A 134 1.59 10.45 29.06
CA GLY A 134 2.10 10.19 30.42
C GLY A 134 1.12 10.61 31.51
N ASP A 135 -0.02 11.19 31.12
CA ASP A 135 -1.11 11.36 32.06
C ASP A 135 -1.73 9.98 32.38
N PRO A 136 -1.43 9.40 33.55
CA PRO A 136 -1.92 8.07 33.92
C PRO A 136 -3.44 8.05 34.18
N SER A 137 -4.06 9.24 34.21
CA SER A 137 -5.48 9.40 34.56
C SER A 137 -6.44 9.14 33.40
N LEU A 138 -5.91 8.87 32.17
CA LEU A 138 -6.73 8.63 31.01
C LEU A 138 -6.91 7.13 30.73
N PRO A 139 -7.99 6.51 31.20
CA PRO A 139 -8.20 5.06 31.08
C PRO A 139 -8.10 4.54 29.65
N ILE A 140 -8.53 5.36 28.68
CA ILE A 140 -8.46 4.97 27.27
C ILE A 140 -7.03 4.86 26.76
N LEU A 141 -6.09 5.73 27.14
CA LEU A 141 -4.69 5.66 26.71
C LEU A 141 -3.97 4.46 27.34
N ILE A 142 -4.34 4.07 28.56
CA ILE A 142 -3.86 2.84 29.20
C ILE A 142 -4.33 1.63 28.39
N GLN A 143 -5.62 1.56 28.03
CA GLN A 143 -6.17 0.49 27.19
C GLN A 143 -5.49 0.41 25.81
N VAL A 144 -5.25 1.56 25.17
CA VAL A 144 -4.51 1.62 23.89
C VAL A 144 -3.14 0.98 24.05
N ARG A 145 -2.37 1.39 25.07
CA ARG A 145 -1.03 0.84 25.32
C ARG A 145 -1.06 -0.67 25.60
N GLN A 146 -2.04 -1.14 26.38
CA GLN A 146 -2.20 -2.56 26.70
C GLN A 146 -2.54 -3.39 25.45
N LYS A 147 -3.47 -2.92 24.62
CA LYS A 147 -3.93 -3.67 23.44
C LYS A 147 -2.96 -3.62 22.27
N LEU A 148 -2.32 -2.46 22.03
CA LEU A 148 -1.44 -2.25 20.87
C LEU A 148 0.04 -2.51 21.19
N GLY A 149 0.41 -2.64 22.46
CA GLY A 149 1.80 -2.79 22.93
C GLY A 149 2.57 -1.48 23.03
N SER A 150 2.05 -0.41 22.43
CA SER A 150 2.61 0.95 22.48
C SER A 150 1.50 1.99 22.35
N LEU A 151 1.83 3.26 22.51
CA LEU A 151 0.85 4.35 22.40
C LEU A 151 1.13 5.16 21.12
N PRO A 152 0.35 4.94 20.02
CA PRO A 152 0.47 5.77 18.83
C PRO A 152 0.11 7.22 19.16
N ARG A 153 0.93 8.18 18.70
CA ARG A 153 0.76 9.60 19.04
C ARG A 153 -0.57 10.19 18.59
N TYR A 154 -1.17 9.69 17.52
CA TYR A 154 -2.49 10.13 17.07
C TYR A 154 -3.60 9.79 18.08
N PHE A 155 -3.44 8.78 18.93
CA PHE A 155 -4.39 8.51 20.02
C PHE A 155 -4.43 9.60 21.09
N LEU A 156 -3.40 10.42 21.24
CA LEU A 156 -3.43 11.56 22.12
C LEU A 156 -4.47 12.59 21.68
N TYR A 157 -4.70 12.69 20.38
CA TYR A 157 -5.75 13.55 19.83
C TYR A 157 -7.13 12.87 19.88
N PHE A 158 -7.24 11.58 19.58
CA PHE A 158 -8.51 10.85 19.74
C PHE A 158 -9.02 10.88 21.18
N ALA A 159 -8.14 10.86 22.17
CA ALA A 159 -8.50 10.83 23.59
C ALA A 159 -9.17 12.13 24.07
N THR A 160 -9.22 13.19 23.28
CA THR A 160 -10.05 14.38 23.56
C THR A 160 -11.55 14.02 23.49
N ASP A 161 -11.92 12.96 22.77
CA ASP A 161 -13.21 12.30 22.82
C ASP A 161 -12.99 10.82 23.15
N GLN A 162 -13.21 10.44 24.40
CA GLN A 162 -12.96 9.07 24.88
C GLN A 162 -13.82 8.02 24.17
N THR A 163 -15.04 8.37 23.77
CA THR A 163 -15.92 7.45 23.02
C THR A 163 -15.36 7.18 21.63
N PHE A 164 -14.96 8.24 20.94
CA PHE A 164 -14.32 8.12 19.63
C PHE A 164 -13.00 7.36 19.70
N ALA A 165 -12.15 7.66 20.68
CA ALA A 165 -10.90 6.94 20.91
C ALA A 165 -11.12 5.43 21.14
N LYS A 166 -12.19 5.06 21.88
CA LYS A 166 -12.55 3.66 22.11
C LYS A 166 -12.97 2.96 20.80
N ILE A 167 -13.79 3.62 19.99
CA ILE A 167 -14.21 3.12 18.67
C ILE A 167 -12.98 2.92 17.77
N MET A 168 -12.07 3.88 17.74
CA MET A 168 -10.85 3.80 16.93
C MET A 168 -9.90 2.70 17.41
N LEU A 169 -9.81 2.47 18.72
CA LEU A 169 -9.04 1.35 19.27
C LEU A 169 -9.64 -0.01 18.89
N ASP A 170 -10.96 -0.17 19.04
CA ASP A 170 -11.62 -1.42 18.68
C ASP A 170 -11.50 -1.69 17.17
N ARG A 171 -11.59 -0.66 16.33
CA ARG A 171 -11.37 -0.77 14.89
C ARG A 171 -9.92 -1.15 14.56
N GLU A 172 -8.93 -0.54 15.21
CA GLU A 172 -7.51 -0.89 15.04
C GLU A 172 -7.27 -2.37 15.36
N VAL A 173 -7.81 -2.85 16.48
CA VAL A 173 -7.71 -4.27 16.85
C VAL A 173 -8.35 -5.17 15.81
N ALA A 174 -9.60 -4.88 15.42
CA ALA A 174 -10.34 -5.71 14.47
C ALA A 174 -9.72 -5.73 13.07
N THR A 175 -9.13 -4.61 12.61
CA THR A 175 -8.62 -4.52 11.22
C THR A 175 -7.15 -4.88 11.11
N VAL A 176 -6.31 -4.57 12.10
CA VAL A 176 -4.86 -4.74 12.00
C VAL A 176 -4.35 -5.93 12.82
N HIS A 177 -4.96 -6.21 13.97
CA HIS A 177 -4.44 -7.22 14.90
C HIS A 177 -5.13 -8.59 14.79
N GLU A 178 -6.39 -8.63 14.39
CA GLU A 178 -7.20 -9.86 14.31
C GLU A 178 -7.46 -10.25 12.85
N GLY A 179 -7.82 -11.51 12.60
CA GLY A 179 -8.20 -12.04 11.30
C GLY A 179 -7.23 -13.10 10.77
N GLU A 180 -7.41 -13.48 9.49
CA GLU A 180 -6.64 -14.55 8.83
C GLU A 180 -5.34 -14.07 8.22
N VAL A 181 -5.30 -12.82 7.74
CA VAL A 181 -4.07 -12.20 7.26
C VAL A 181 -3.19 -11.87 8.46
N SER A 182 -1.94 -12.32 8.44
CA SER A 182 -1.03 -12.11 9.57
C SER A 182 -0.88 -10.63 9.92
N ARG A 183 -0.75 -10.34 11.23
CA ARG A 183 -0.54 -8.98 11.72
C ARG A 183 0.65 -8.29 11.04
N LEU A 184 1.75 -9.01 10.82
CA LEU A 184 2.94 -8.48 10.10
C LEU A 184 2.56 -7.95 8.72
N ASN A 185 1.77 -8.70 7.95
CA ASN A 185 1.36 -8.31 6.61
C ASN A 185 0.39 -7.11 6.64
N LYS A 186 -0.53 -7.07 7.60
CA LYS A 186 -1.44 -5.93 7.80
C LYS A 186 -0.69 -4.67 8.23
N GLU A 187 0.29 -4.77 9.13
CA GLU A 187 1.15 -3.64 9.50
C GLU A 187 1.98 -3.14 8.31
N LEU A 188 2.42 -4.04 7.43
CA LEU A 188 3.14 -3.67 6.21
C LEU A 188 2.24 -2.90 5.23
N VAL A 189 1.00 -3.33 5.07
CA VAL A 189 -0.05 -2.63 4.30
C VAL A 189 -0.36 -1.27 4.95
N ALA A 190 -0.50 -1.23 6.27
CA ALA A 190 -0.74 -0.01 7.04
C ALA A 190 0.42 0.99 6.90
N TYR A 191 1.66 0.51 6.93
CA TYR A 191 2.86 1.33 6.68
C TYR A 191 2.83 1.93 5.26
N ALA A 192 2.57 1.09 4.23
CA ALA A 192 2.48 1.55 2.85
C ALA A 192 1.39 2.61 2.66
N THR A 193 0.22 2.38 3.22
CA THR A 193 -0.90 3.34 3.22
C THR A 193 -0.50 4.67 3.88
N SER A 194 0.19 4.59 5.03
CA SER A 194 0.63 5.79 5.75
C SER A 194 1.64 6.61 4.97
N VAL A 195 2.60 5.94 4.29
CA VAL A 195 3.60 6.61 3.46
C VAL A 195 2.94 7.34 2.28
N VAL A 196 2.03 6.67 1.56
CA VAL A 196 1.35 7.25 0.40
C VAL A 196 0.46 8.42 0.80
N ASN A 197 -0.19 8.32 1.95
CA ASN A 197 -1.09 9.35 2.45
C ASN A 197 -0.39 10.45 3.27
N ASP A 198 0.96 10.46 3.35
CA ASP A 198 1.74 11.42 4.15
C ASP A 198 1.28 11.51 5.62
N GLY A 199 0.99 10.38 6.23
CA GLY A 199 0.59 10.25 7.62
C GLY A 199 1.80 10.26 8.56
N LYS A 200 2.29 11.43 8.96
CA LYS A 200 3.58 11.60 9.69
C LYS A 200 3.64 10.83 11.01
N LEU A 201 2.57 10.87 11.81
CA LEU A 201 2.50 10.15 13.07
C LEU A 201 2.33 8.64 12.84
N SER A 202 1.52 8.28 11.85
CA SER A 202 1.26 6.90 11.46
C SER A 202 2.49 6.23 10.88
N ILE A 203 3.26 6.90 10.00
CA ILE A 203 4.50 6.36 9.42
C ILE A 203 5.47 5.94 10.53
N ALA A 204 5.72 6.83 11.50
CA ALA A 204 6.64 6.56 12.59
C ALA A 204 6.16 5.38 13.46
N TYR A 205 4.86 5.34 13.78
CA TYR A 205 4.27 4.27 14.56
C TYR A 205 4.34 2.91 13.83
N ARG A 206 3.92 2.86 12.55
CA ARG A 206 3.91 1.61 11.77
C ARG A 206 5.31 1.07 11.53
N ALA A 207 6.30 1.94 11.26
CA ALA A 207 7.69 1.51 11.14
C ALA A 207 8.21 0.87 12.44
N GLU A 208 7.85 1.42 13.60
CA GLU A 208 8.23 0.85 14.90
C GLU A 208 7.48 -0.45 15.18
N ALA A 209 6.18 -0.53 14.89
CA ALA A 209 5.37 -1.75 15.03
C ALA A 209 5.94 -2.90 14.17
N LEU A 210 6.41 -2.61 12.96
CA LEU A 210 7.07 -3.59 12.09
C LEU A 210 8.41 -4.06 12.66
N ARG A 211 9.23 -3.16 13.23
CA ARG A 211 10.47 -3.55 13.92
C ARG A 211 10.21 -4.44 15.12
N GLN A 212 9.20 -4.13 15.91
CA GLN A 212 8.79 -4.96 17.05
C GLN A 212 8.32 -6.37 16.63
N GLN A 213 7.86 -6.52 15.40
CA GLN A 213 7.55 -7.83 14.79
C GLN A 213 8.74 -8.47 14.06
N GLY A 214 9.95 -7.93 14.23
CA GLY A 214 11.19 -8.51 13.72
C GLY A 214 11.60 -8.04 12.32
N MET A 215 10.94 -7.04 11.73
CA MET A 215 11.40 -6.48 10.47
C MET A 215 12.70 -5.68 10.65
N THR A 216 13.66 -5.94 9.77
CA THR A 216 14.92 -5.21 9.73
C THR A 216 14.78 -3.87 9.00
N ASN A 217 15.75 -2.96 9.21
CA ASN A 217 15.79 -1.71 8.44
C ASN A 217 15.96 -1.96 6.93
N GLU A 218 16.64 -3.04 6.54
CA GLU A 218 16.76 -3.43 5.13
C GLU A 218 15.41 -3.80 4.52
N GLN A 219 14.59 -4.56 5.26
CA GLN A 219 13.23 -4.91 4.84
C GLN A 219 12.32 -3.68 4.74
N LEU A 220 12.43 -2.74 5.69
CA LEU A 220 11.69 -1.47 5.64
C LEU A 220 12.13 -0.61 4.45
N PHE A 221 13.43 -0.59 4.14
CA PHE A 221 13.94 0.10 2.97
C PHE A 221 13.43 -0.54 1.67
N GLU A 222 13.44 -1.88 1.58
CA GLU A 222 12.87 -2.60 0.44
C GLU A 222 11.37 -2.30 0.29
N ALA A 223 10.60 -2.32 1.40
CA ALA A 223 9.18 -1.94 1.37
C ALA A 223 8.98 -0.52 0.82
N THR A 224 9.81 0.44 1.27
CA THR A 224 9.74 1.83 0.80
C THR A 224 10.07 1.94 -0.70
N THR A 225 11.03 1.15 -1.18
CA THR A 225 11.35 1.08 -2.62
C THR A 225 10.16 0.54 -3.43
N VAL A 226 9.51 -0.53 -2.93
CA VAL A 226 8.29 -1.08 -3.53
C VAL A 226 7.19 -0.02 -3.60
N ILE A 227 6.92 0.70 -2.50
CA ILE A 227 5.94 1.79 -2.44
C ILE A 227 6.22 2.84 -3.53
N SER A 228 7.47 3.30 -3.64
CA SER A 228 7.89 4.34 -4.59
C SER A 228 7.63 3.91 -6.04
N VAL A 229 8.03 2.70 -6.42
CA VAL A 229 7.86 2.18 -7.78
C VAL A 229 6.38 2.03 -8.14
N TYR A 230 5.57 1.49 -7.22
CA TYR A 230 4.14 1.35 -7.49
C TYR A 230 3.38 2.68 -7.45
N ALA A 231 3.80 3.66 -6.65
CA ALA A 231 3.23 5.01 -6.71
C ALA A 231 3.44 5.66 -8.08
N LYS A 232 4.65 5.50 -8.67
CA LYS A 232 4.92 5.92 -10.05
C LYS A 232 4.01 5.20 -11.07
N ASN A 233 3.85 3.88 -10.95
CA ASN A 233 3.00 3.11 -11.86
C ASN A 233 1.52 3.54 -11.75
N CYS A 234 1.02 3.77 -10.53
CA CYS A 234 -0.33 4.30 -10.31
C CYS A 234 -0.51 5.68 -10.94
N ALA A 235 0.45 6.59 -10.76
CA ALA A 235 0.41 7.91 -11.38
C ALA A 235 0.37 7.82 -12.91
N PHE A 236 1.17 6.93 -13.50
CA PHE A 236 1.20 6.70 -14.94
C PHE A 236 -0.12 6.14 -15.47
N SER A 237 -0.63 5.06 -14.86
CA SER A 237 -1.87 4.40 -15.30
C SER A 237 -3.09 5.30 -15.13
N THR A 238 -3.14 6.08 -14.05
CA THR A 238 -4.22 7.05 -13.77
C THR A 238 -4.18 8.23 -14.76
N ALA A 239 -2.99 8.81 -15.01
CA ALA A 239 -2.85 9.92 -15.95
C ALA A 239 -3.28 9.54 -17.38
N LEU A 240 -3.02 8.30 -17.78
CA LEU A 240 -3.43 7.77 -19.09
C LEU A 240 -4.83 7.16 -19.10
N GLN A 241 -5.51 7.11 -17.95
CA GLN A 241 -6.84 6.48 -17.80
C GLN A 241 -6.86 5.05 -18.35
N LEU A 242 -5.83 4.26 -18.01
CA LEU A 242 -5.75 2.89 -18.46
C LEU A 242 -6.87 2.06 -17.84
N GLU A 243 -7.47 1.18 -18.64
CA GLU A 243 -8.53 0.27 -18.20
C GLU A 243 -7.94 -1.09 -17.84
N PRO A 244 -8.41 -1.74 -16.76
CA PRO A 244 -8.02 -3.11 -16.46
C PRO A 244 -8.35 -4.05 -17.62
N MET A 245 -7.47 -5.04 -17.84
CA MET A 245 -7.80 -6.10 -18.79
C MET A 245 -9.02 -6.89 -18.30
N PRO A 246 -9.86 -7.39 -19.21
CA PRO A 246 -10.95 -8.30 -18.86
C PRO A 246 -10.46 -9.48 -18.01
N ALA A 247 -11.38 -10.10 -17.28
CA ALA A 247 -11.06 -11.23 -16.40
C ALA A 247 -10.71 -12.47 -17.23
#